data_c98b0bc236f73e2dff6c2ad2d162ca8e
#
_entry.id   c98b0bc236f73e2dff6c2ad2d162ca8e
#
_cell.length_a   1.000
_cell.length_b   1.000
_cell.length_c   1.000
_cell.angle_alpha   90.00
_cell.angle_beta   90.00
_cell.angle_gamma   90.00
#
_symmetry.space_group_name_H-M   'P 1'
#
loop_
_entity.id
_entity.type
_entity.pdbx_description
1 polymer ?
#
loop_
_entity_poly.entity_id
_entity_poly.type
_entity_poly.pdbx_seq_one_letter_code
_entity_poly.pdbx_strand_id
1 'polypeptide(L)'
;MFYGSEFGPFAHLRPAKLHMPNVHHFSLSSLFMCGSAIIVFPNHQEQTMTDRMRFLPLLLLFASAMATLQAQTSAGNVTSPTTAAATSAPAGADSTSAPIVEYAPPPAEYARAKAYSNAHYRHFFFDAFYGFLVLFVLLRWRLAPAFRNLAERVSTRRLVQLVVFAPLLLLTIAILGIATDIKDQSLLRAYGLSVQDWGPWLRDWILNQALMLIVGTLLVGILYAVVRRSPKRWWFYFWIASIPVLLAIFFLQPIVIDPLFYTFKPLQTVQPVLLSEMQKVVHRGGMEIPADRMFVMNASSKQTGLNAYVTGFGASKRVVVWDNTIAKATVPETLFVFGHEMGHYVLLHLPKEISIDAAILLFLLYLGYRLSNGMLARWGAKWGIRDLQDWASLPVLIFVITALAFLATPAFNAVSRHFEHEADRYGLEVIHGIVPDPNQVAAHYFEKSGETNLSDPDPNTFIKVWFYDHPTRPERVHFVATYDPWSKGKAPKYVK
;
A
#
# COMPACT_ATOMS: atom_id res chain seq x y z
N MET A 1 27.00 49.19 59.68
CA MET A 1 28.43 49.03 60.03
C MET A 1 29.00 47.99 59.09
N PHE A 2 29.80 48.50 58.21
CA PHE A 2 31.05 47.99 57.63
C PHE A 2 31.07 46.52 57.06
N TYR A 3 31.22 46.46 55.76
CA TYR A 3 32.41 46.11 54.89
C TYR A 3 32.71 44.60 54.99
N GLY A 4 33.03 43.96 53.93
CA GLY A 4 33.75 44.27 52.73
C GLY A 4 33.66 43.17 51.62
N SER A 5 33.90 43.66 50.50
CA SER A 5 34.17 43.05 49.22
C SER A 5 35.33 42.06 49.21
N GLU A 6 35.29 41.03 48.38
CA GLU A 6 36.46 40.72 47.54
C GLU A 6 36.03 39.92 46.29
N PHE A 7 36.38 40.53 45.13
CA PHE A 7 36.35 39.90 43.80
C PHE A 7 37.65 39.10 43.63
N GLY A 8 37.53 37.87 43.15
CA GLY A 8 38.61 37.05 42.63
C GLY A 8 38.30 36.51 41.24
N PRO A 9 39.28 36.35 40.33
CA PRO A 9 39.09 36.53 38.89
C PRO A 9 38.68 35.27 38.17
N PHE A 10 37.83 35.48 37.17
CA PHE A 10 37.52 34.50 36.11
C PHE A 10 38.79 34.14 35.33
N ALA A 11 39.17 32.85 35.34
CA ALA A 11 40.21 32.29 34.51
C ALA A 11 39.59 31.23 33.54
N HIS A 12 39.58 31.62 32.30
CA HIS A 12 39.69 30.76 31.08
C HIS A 12 38.97 29.40 31.04
N LEU A 13 37.72 29.41 30.63
CA LEU A 13 37.12 28.27 29.93
C LEU A 13 37.27 28.48 28.44
N ARG A 14 38.16 27.72 27.77
CA ARG A 14 38.27 27.64 26.33
C ARG A 14 37.00 26.98 25.78
N PRO A 15 36.41 27.44 24.66
CA PRO A 15 35.30 26.76 24.03
C PRO A 15 35.77 25.41 23.43
N ALA A 16 35.08 24.36 23.82
CA ALA A 16 35.23 23.05 23.19
C ALA A 16 34.87 23.17 21.71
N LYS A 17 35.81 22.83 20.83
CA LYS A 17 35.57 22.69 19.39
C LYS A 17 34.56 21.57 19.19
N LEU A 18 33.31 21.93 18.86
CA LEU A 18 32.37 21.00 18.25
C LEU A 18 32.97 20.61 16.88
N HIS A 19 33.39 19.37 16.78
CA HIS A 19 33.71 18.77 15.51
C HIS A 19 32.39 18.53 14.78
N MET A 20 32.05 19.43 13.85
CA MET A 20 31.03 19.15 12.83
C MET A 20 31.66 18.17 11.84
N PRO A 21 31.05 17.00 11.61
CA PRO A 21 31.47 16.15 10.51
C PRO A 21 31.15 16.88 9.20
N ASN A 22 32.08 16.84 8.28
CA ASN A 22 32.04 17.43 6.95
C ASN A 22 30.69 17.23 6.27
N VAL A 23 30.09 18.34 5.88
CA VAL A 23 28.97 18.39 4.94
C VAL A 23 29.51 17.94 3.57
N HIS A 24 29.43 16.65 3.29
CA HIS A 24 29.63 16.17 1.94
C HIS A 24 28.46 16.62 1.06
N HIS A 25 28.80 17.15 -0.08
CA HIS A 25 27.90 17.58 -1.16
C HIS A 25 26.70 16.65 -1.31
N PHE A 26 25.52 17.16 -1.00
CA PHE A 26 24.26 16.51 -1.35
C PHE A 26 24.12 16.56 -2.88
N SER A 27 24.43 15.46 -3.53
CA SER A 27 24.07 15.24 -4.93
C SER A 27 22.56 15.05 -5.03
N LEU A 28 21.94 15.61 -6.08
CA LEU A 28 20.51 15.40 -6.39
C LEU A 28 20.12 13.91 -6.47
N SER A 29 21.07 13.03 -6.73
CA SER A 29 20.90 11.57 -6.67
C SER A 29 20.60 11.03 -5.27
N SER A 30 21.00 11.74 -4.20
CA SER A 30 20.72 11.36 -2.81
C SER A 30 19.29 11.71 -2.39
N LEU A 31 18.63 12.66 -3.04
CA LEU A 31 17.22 12.99 -2.78
C LEU A 31 16.26 11.92 -3.33
N PHE A 32 16.64 11.22 -4.39
CA PHE A 32 15.86 10.12 -4.94
C PHE A 32 15.99 8.81 -4.14
N MET A 33 17.00 8.68 -3.29
CA MET A 33 17.23 7.48 -2.48
C MET A 33 16.51 7.50 -1.13
N CYS A 34 15.78 8.56 -0.78
CA CYS A 34 15.22 8.74 0.55
C CYS A 34 13.73 8.33 0.69
N GLY A 35 13.19 7.55 -0.24
CA GLY A 35 11.77 7.19 -0.28
C GLY A 35 11.46 5.71 -0.18
N SER A 36 12.17 4.93 0.63
CA SER A 36 11.95 3.49 0.70
C SER A 36 11.09 3.09 1.90
N ALA A 37 9.77 3.20 1.79
CA ALA A 37 8.87 2.37 2.56
C ALA A 37 8.21 1.38 1.63
N ILE A 38 8.40 0.18 1.92
CA ILE A 38 7.64 -0.91 1.35
C ILE A 38 6.22 -0.73 1.86
N ILE A 39 5.37 -0.26 0.99
CA ILE A 39 3.94 -0.41 1.14
C ILE A 39 3.69 -1.87 0.79
N VAL A 40 3.95 -2.74 1.75
CA VAL A 40 3.52 -4.11 1.66
C VAL A 40 2.01 -4.06 1.80
N PHE A 41 1.36 -4.23 0.67
CA PHE A 41 -0.06 -4.53 0.70
C PHE A 41 -0.24 -5.79 1.52
N PRO A 42 -1.20 -5.80 2.47
CA PRO A 42 -1.61 -7.05 3.06
C PRO A 42 -1.86 -8.03 1.93
N ASN A 43 -1.46 -9.25 2.11
CA ASN A 43 -1.61 -10.35 1.17
C ASN A 43 -3.09 -10.74 0.95
N HIS A 44 -3.97 -9.75 0.88
CA HIS A 44 -5.23 -9.75 0.18
C HIS A 44 -4.88 -9.42 -1.27
N GLN A 45 -4.24 -10.37 -1.96
CA GLN A 45 -3.86 -10.22 -3.37
C GLN A 45 -4.99 -9.77 -4.28
N GLU A 46 -6.19 -9.76 -3.77
CA GLU A 46 -7.41 -9.57 -4.54
C GLU A 46 -8.28 -8.40 -4.07
N GLN A 47 -8.07 -7.87 -2.85
CA GLN A 47 -8.94 -6.83 -2.29
C GLN A 47 -8.48 -5.40 -2.57
N THR A 48 -7.19 -5.19 -2.77
CA THR A 48 -6.61 -3.85 -2.83
C THR A 48 -6.77 -3.16 -4.17
N MET A 49 -7.09 -3.90 -5.23
CA MET A 49 -7.19 -3.33 -6.58
C MET A 49 -8.53 -2.67 -6.88
N THR A 50 -9.64 -3.12 -6.32
CA THR A 50 -10.94 -2.46 -6.45
C THR A 50 -10.92 -1.06 -5.85
N ASP A 51 -10.27 -0.90 -4.74
CA ASP A 51 -10.11 0.39 -4.09
C ASP A 51 -9.12 1.30 -4.82
N ARG A 52 -8.10 0.74 -5.48
CA ARG A 52 -7.12 1.50 -6.27
C ARG A 52 -7.74 2.20 -7.48
N MET A 53 -8.79 1.65 -8.06
CA MET A 53 -9.35 2.17 -9.32
C MET A 53 -10.32 3.33 -9.18
N ARG A 54 -10.97 3.51 -8.03
CA ARG A 54 -11.96 4.58 -7.83
C ARG A 54 -11.39 5.98 -7.91
N PHE A 55 -10.12 6.12 -7.56
CA PHE A 55 -9.45 7.41 -7.42
C PHE A 55 -8.12 7.46 -8.18
N LEU A 56 -7.86 6.47 -9.00
CA LEU A 56 -6.59 6.23 -9.67
C LEU A 56 -5.99 7.45 -10.42
N PRO A 57 -6.71 8.43 -10.91
CA PRO A 57 -6.09 9.49 -11.71
C PRO A 57 -5.53 10.68 -10.94
N LEU A 58 -6.07 11.00 -9.84
CA LEU A 58 -5.39 11.81 -8.81
C LEU A 58 -4.51 10.89 -7.96
N LEU A 59 -4.78 9.61 -8.00
CA LEU A 59 -4.31 8.54 -7.16
C LEU A 59 -3.24 7.65 -7.76
N LEU A 60 -2.85 7.78 -9.01
CA LEU A 60 -1.58 7.15 -9.42
C LEU A 60 -0.38 7.80 -8.72
N LEU A 61 -0.55 9.03 -8.31
CA LEU A 61 0.34 9.67 -7.33
C LEU A 61 -0.01 9.27 -5.89
N PHE A 62 -1.22 8.75 -5.64
CA PHE A 62 -1.73 8.30 -4.35
C PHE A 62 -1.78 6.79 -4.20
N ALA A 63 -1.77 6.02 -5.29
CA ALA A 63 -2.00 4.58 -5.26
C ALA A 63 -0.97 3.86 -4.39
N SER A 64 0.28 4.27 -4.42
CA SER A 64 1.28 3.73 -3.50
C SER A 64 1.10 4.19 -2.04
N ALA A 65 0.56 5.40 -1.79
CA ALA A 65 0.34 5.91 -0.43
C ALA A 65 -1.05 5.57 0.14
N MET A 66 -2.07 5.42 -0.70
CA MET A 66 -3.48 5.26 -0.30
C MET A 66 -4.00 3.82 -0.41
N ALA A 67 -3.38 2.95 -1.19
CA ALA A 67 -3.73 1.54 -1.17
C ALA A 67 -3.41 0.89 0.18
N THR A 68 -2.44 1.42 0.92
CA THR A 68 -2.22 1.10 2.33
C THR A 68 -3.30 1.66 3.25
N LEU A 69 -3.94 2.78 2.88
CA LEU A 69 -5.02 3.37 3.68
C LEU A 69 -6.31 2.56 3.59
N GLN A 70 -6.64 2.03 2.42
CA GLN A 70 -7.89 1.30 2.18
C GLN A 70 -7.83 -0.17 2.58
N ALA A 71 -6.66 -0.80 2.49
CA ALA A 71 -6.43 -2.14 3.07
C ALA A 71 -6.48 -2.12 4.61
N GLN A 72 -6.47 -0.93 5.21
CA GLN A 72 -6.45 -0.73 6.65
C GLN A 72 -7.80 -0.34 7.26
N THR A 73 -8.85 -0.05 6.47
CA THR A 73 -10.08 0.54 6.98
C THR A 73 -11.20 -0.42 7.34
N SER A 74 -10.92 -1.50 8.03
CA SER A 74 -12.02 -2.35 8.52
C SER A 74 -11.81 -2.83 9.95
N ALA A 75 -12.26 -2.13 11.00
CA ALA A 75 -12.30 -2.60 12.39
C ALA A 75 -13.41 -2.05 13.26
N GLY A 76 -13.98 -2.91 13.99
CA GLY A 76 -14.86 -2.58 15.07
C GLY A 76 -14.86 -3.59 16.21
N ASN A 77 -15.04 -3.07 17.39
CA ASN A 77 -15.05 -3.77 18.67
C ASN A 77 -15.98 -4.98 18.70
N VAL A 78 -15.45 -6.12 19.12
CA VAL A 78 -16.23 -7.20 19.70
C VAL A 78 -15.74 -7.39 21.13
N THR A 79 -16.69 -7.29 22.06
CA THR A 79 -16.52 -7.65 23.48
C THR A 79 -16.05 -9.08 23.60
N SER A 80 -15.02 -9.29 24.39
CA SER A 80 -14.41 -10.59 24.69
C SER A 80 -15.41 -11.59 25.24
N PRO A 81 -15.41 -12.84 24.77
CA PRO A 81 -15.83 -13.95 25.60
C PRO A 81 -14.65 -14.42 26.46
N THR A 82 -14.99 -14.70 27.67
CA THR A 82 -14.20 -15.14 28.80
C THR A 82 -13.22 -16.27 28.45
N THR A 83 -12.03 -16.11 28.97
CA THR A 83 -10.88 -17.00 29.01
C THR A 83 -11.24 -18.47 29.27
N ALA A 84 -10.96 -19.33 28.31
CA ALA A 84 -10.63 -20.73 28.60
C ALA A 84 -9.14 -20.90 28.26
N ALA A 85 -8.33 -21.12 29.29
CA ALA A 85 -6.93 -21.43 29.16
C ALA A 85 -6.76 -22.77 28.45
N ALA A 86 -6.43 -22.71 27.15
CA ALA A 86 -5.96 -23.88 26.43
C ALA A 86 -4.45 -23.98 26.64
N THR A 87 -4.05 -24.94 27.44
CA THR A 87 -2.68 -25.45 27.56
C THR A 87 -2.27 -25.99 26.18
N SER A 88 -1.52 -25.21 25.44
CA SER A 88 -0.93 -25.68 24.18
C SER A 88 0.27 -26.57 24.50
N ALA A 89 0.09 -27.89 24.35
CA ALA A 89 1.21 -28.78 24.10
C ALA A 89 1.84 -28.41 22.73
N PRO A 90 3.19 -28.55 22.57
CA PRO A 90 3.82 -28.31 21.28
C PRO A 90 3.32 -29.38 20.30
N ALA A 91 2.61 -28.94 19.27
CA ALA A 91 2.30 -29.80 18.13
C ALA A 91 3.64 -30.18 17.47
N GLY A 92 4.07 -31.40 17.69
CA GLY A 92 5.14 -32.01 16.94
C GLY A 92 4.76 -31.97 15.45
N ALA A 93 5.67 -31.53 14.62
CA ALA A 93 5.53 -31.63 13.19
C ALA A 93 5.26 -33.09 12.83
N ASP A 94 4.09 -33.35 12.28
CA ASP A 94 3.71 -34.67 11.78
C ASP A 94 4.56 -34.93 10.52
N SER A 95 5.64 -35.68 10.69
CA SER A 95 6.70 -35.90 9.69
C SER A 95 6.32 -36.91 8.60
N THR A 96 5.02 -37.09 8.32
CA THR A 96 4.49 -38.14 7.41
C THR A 96 3.74 -37.61 6.18
N SER A 97 3.57 -36.28 6.03
CA SER A 97 2.98 -35.72 4.80
C SER A 97 4.01 -35.67 3.67
N ALA A 98 3.61 -36.02 2.44
CA ALA A 98 4.46 -35.87 1.26
C ALA A 98 4.88 -34.40 1.08
N PRO A 99 6.10 -34.14 0.55
CA PRO A 99 6.52 -32.76 0.31
C PRO A 99 5.55 -32.02 -0.60
N ILE A 100 5.22 -30.77 -0.23
CA ILE A 100 4.38 -29.89 -1.06
C ILE A 100 5.23 -29.39 -2.23
N VAL A 101 4.79 -29.69 -3.44
CA VAL A 101 5.42 -29.26 -4.69
C VAL A 101 4.47 -28.44 -5.57
N GLU A 102 3.17 -28.53 -5.31
CA GLU A 102 2.12 -27.84 -6.05
C GLU A 102 1.04 -27.33 -5.09
N TYR A 103 0.41 -26.21 -5.41
CA TYR A 103 -0.73 -25.69 -4.69
C TYR A 103 -1.99 -26.44 -5.10
N ALA A 104 -2.43 -27.35 -4.25
CA ALA A 104 -3.56 -28.25 -4.51
C ALA A 104 -4.53 -28.28 -3.32
N PRO A 105 -5.33 -27.22 -3.11
CA PRO A 105 -6.30 -27.22 -2.01
C PRO A 105 -7.34 -28.32 -2.16
N PRO A 106 -7.93 -28.83 -1.06
CA PRO A 106 -8.99 -29.82 -1.09
C PRO A 106 -10.16 -29.41 -2.00
N PRO A 107 -10.88 -30.33 -2.63
CA PRO A 107 -11.91 -30.00 -3.62
C PRO A 107 -12.97 -28.99 -3.16
N ALA A 108 -13.39 -29.05 -1.88
CA ALA A 108 -14.36 -28.11 -1.33
C ALA A 108 -13.78 -26.70 -1.19
N GLU A 109 -12.52 -26.59 -0.79
CA GLU A 109 -11.79 -25.30 -0.68
C GLU A 109 -11.46 -24.74 -2.05
N TYR A 110 -11.04 -25.59 -2.99
CA TYR A 110 -10.86 -25.22 -4.39
C TYR A 110 -12.12 -24.57 -4.96
N ALA A 111 -13.29 -25.24 -4.81
CA ALA A 111 -14.56 -24.73 -5.30
C ALA A 111 -14.94 -23.39 -4.65
N ARG A 112 -14.72 -23.26 -3.32
CA ARG A 112 -14.98 -22.04 -2.57
C ARG A 112 -14.06 -20.89 -3.00
N ALA A 113 -12.76 -21.14 -3.12
CA ALA A 113 -11.78 -20.17 -3.59
C ALA A 113 -12.09 -19.70 -5.01
N LYS A 114 -12.42 -20.63 -5.93
CA LYS A 114 -12.81 -20.31 -7.30
C LYS A 114 -14.10 -19.49 -7.38
N ALA A 115 -15.10 -19.80 -6.55
CA ALA A 115 -16.36 -19.05 -6.48
C ALA A 115 -16.13 -17.62 -6.00
N TYR A 116 -15.35 -17.46 -4.92
CA TYR A 116 -14.94 -16.14 -4.41
C TYR A 116 -14.18 -15.34 -5.46
N SER A 117 -13.11 -15.89 -6.01
CA SER A 117 -12.25 -15.23 -6.98
C SER A 117 -13.04 -14.76 -8.22
N ASN A 118 -13.91 -15.61 -8.77
CA ASN A 118 -14.77 -15.24 -9.89
C ASN A 118 -15.75 -14.11 -9.55
N ALA A 119 -16.31 -14.10 -8.32
CA ALA A 119 -17.18 -13.02 -7.87
C ALA A 119 -16.37 -11.71 -7.72
N HIS A 120 -15.17 -11.81 -7.17
CA HIS A 120 -14.29 -10.69 -6.96
C HIS A 120 -13.76 -10.08 -8.29
N TYR A 121 -13.34 -10.91 -9.26
CA TYR A 121 -12.95 -10.42 -10.59
C TYR A 121 -14.09 -9.68 -11.30
N ARG A 122 -15.31 -10.23 -11.24
CA ARG A 122 -16.49 -9.55 -11.79
C ARG A 122 -16.77 -8.22 -11.10
N HIS A 123 -16.63 -8.18 -9.78
CA HIS A 123 -16.79 -6.94 -9.02
C HIS A 123 -15.74 -5.90 -9.42
N PHE A 124 -14.48 -6.28 -9.51
CA PHE A 124 -13.37 -5.42 -9.94
C PHE A 124 -13.64 -4.73 -11.29
N PHE A 125 -13.99 -5.50 -12.33
CA PHE A 125 -14.29 -4.91 -13.63
C PHE A 125 -15.57 -4.08 -13.61
N PHE A 126 -16.60 -4.54 -12.89
CA PHE A 126 -17.83 -3.78 -12.72
C PHE A 126 -17.55 -2.43 -12.06
N ASP A 127 -16.77 -2.41 -11.00
CA ASP A 127 -16.43 -1.17 -10.28
C ASP A 127 -15.65 -0.18 -11.16
N ALA A 128 -14.69 -0.67 -11.93
CA ALA A 128 -13.95 0.16 -12.88
C ALA A 128 -14.90 0.82 -13.91
N PHE A 129 -15.78 0.05 -14.52
CA PHE A 129 -16.75 0.58 -15.50
C PHE A 129 -17.81 1.46 -14.84
N TYR A 130 -18.24 1.13 -13.62
CA TYR A 130 -19.15 1.98 -12.84
C TYR A 130 -18.50 3.33 -12.52
N GLY A 131 -17.23 3.36 -12.15
CA GLY A 131 -16.46 4.59 -11.97
C GLY A 131 -16.44 5.47 -13.23
N PHE A 132 -16.21 4.87 -14.40
CA PHE A 132 -16.31 5.59 -15.69
C PHE A 132 -17.73 6.11 -15.94
N LEU A 133 -18.76 5.34 -15.64
CA LEU A 133 -20.15 5.77 -15.75
C LEU A 133 -20.45 6.96 -14.84
N VAL A 134 -20.00 6.93 -13.58
CA VAL A 134 -20.15 8.06 -12.63
C VAL A 134 -19.54 9.32 -13.22
N LEU A 135 -18.30 9.26 -13.69
CA LEU A 135 -17.64 10.42 -14.29
C LEU A 135 -18.37 10.90 -15.55
N PHE A 136 -18.84 9.99 -16.39
CA PHE A 136 -19.62 10.33 -17.56
C PHE A 136 -20.96 11.03 -17.19
N VAL A 137 -21.65 10.55 -16.17
CA VAL A 137 -22.88 11.16 -15.63
C VAL A 137 -22.62 12.57 -15.12
N LEU A 138 -21.53 12.79 -14.38
CA LEU A 138 -21.12 14.11 -13.90
C LEU A 138 -20.90 15.10 -15.07
N LEU A 139 -20.29 14.63 -16.15
CA LEU A 139 -20.08 15.42 -17.37
C LEU A 139 -21.42 15.67 -18.11
N ARG A 140 -22.22 14.62 -18.31
CA ARG A 140 -23.48 14.68 -19.09
C ARG A 140 -24.54 15.57 -18.44
N TRP A 141 -24.64 15.53 -17.12
CA TRP A 141 -25.56 16.35 -16.33
C TRP A 141 -25.00 17.71 -15.94
N ARG A 142 -23.76 18.02 -16.37
CA ARG A 142 -23.10 19.29 -16.09
C ARG A 142 -23.00 19.63 -14.60
N LEU A 143 -22.83 18.62 -13.73
CA LEU A 143 -22.71 18.84 -12.28
C LEU A 143 -21.45 19.63 -11.93
N ALA A 144 -20.33 19.34 -12.58
CA ALA A 144 -19.09 20.08 -12.34
C ALA A 144 -19.21 21.58 -12.71
N PRO A 145 -19.80 21.98 -13.84
CA PRO A 145 -20.17 23.39 -14.10
C PRO A 145 -21.08 23.99 -13.03
N ALA A 146 -22.06 23.24 -12.52
CA ALA A 146 -22.93 23.73 -11.46
C ALA A 146 -22.16 24.03 -10.18
N PHE A 147 -21.27 23.12 -9.74
CA PHE A 147 -20.39 23.29 -8.57
C PHE A 147 -19.40 24.45 -8.76
N ARG A 148 -18.81 24.59 -9.96
CA ARG A 148 -17.98 25.74 -10.31
C ARG A 148 -18.77 27.05 -10.18
N ASN A 149 -19.96 27.13 -10.75
CA ASN A 149 -20.80 28.33 -10.70
C ASN A 149 -21.15 28.69 -9.25
N LEU A 150 -21.43 27.68 -8.40
CA LEU A 150 -21.64 27.90 -6.98
C LEU A 150 -20.38 28.45 -6.32
N ALA A 151 -19.21 27.86 -6.56
CA ALA A 151 -17.93 28.32 -6.01
C ALA A 151 -17.61 29.77 -6.44
N GLU A 152 -17.86 30.11 -7.70
CA GLU A 152 -17.68 31.46 -8.25
C GLU A 152 -18.67 32.49 -7.65
N ARG A 153 -19.89 32.07 -7.30
CA ARG A 153 -20.87 32.93 -6.58
C ARG A 153 -20.46 33.18 -5.14
N VAL A 154 -19.87 32.17 -4.47
CA VAL A 154 -19.42 32.29 -3.07
C VAL A 154 -18.24 33.27 -2.97
N SER A 155 -17.30 33.24 -3.91
CA SER A 155 -16.13 34.10 -3.84
C SER A 155 -15.43 34.25 -5.20
N THR A 156 -14.83 35.42 -5.40
CA THR A 156 -13.88 35.67 -6.50
C THR A 156 -12.47 35.12 -6.20
N ARG A 157 -12.15 34.79 -4.93
CA ARG A 157 -10.85 34.27 -4.51
C ARG A 157 -10.71 32.80 -4.86
N ARG A 158 -9.67 32.44 -5.61
CA ARG A 158 -9.42 31.09 -6.11
C ARG A 158 -9.31 30.02 -5.01
N LEU A 159 -8.71 30.35 -3.86
CA LEU A 159 -8.62 29.40 -2.72
C LEU A 159 -10.00 29.08 -2.15
N VAL A 160 -10.90 30.08 -2.03
CA VAL A 160 -12.26 29.84 -1.58
C VAL A 160 -13.03 29.02 -2.61
N GLN A 161 -12.87 29.31 -3.90
CA GLN A 161 -13.46 28.48 -4.96
C GLN A 161 -12.98 27.03 -4.88
N LEU A 162 -11.70 26.79 -4.60
CA LEU A 162 -11.12 25.46 -4.44
C LEU A 162 -11.80 24.68 -3.31
N VAL A 163 -11.88 25.27 -2.11
CA VAL A 163 -12.44 24.59 -0.92
C VAL A 163 -13.97 24.44 -0.99
N VAL A 164 -14.63 25.08 -1.94
CA VAL A 164 -16.04 24.83 -2.26
C VAL A 164 -16.16 23.76 -3.36
N PHE A 165 -15.47 23.94 -4.48
CA PHE A 165 -15.62 23.11 -5.67
C PHE A 165 -15.08 21.68 -5.46
N ALA A 166 -13.83 21.55 -4.99
CA ALA A 166 -13.18 20.24 -4.92
C ALA A 166 -13.88 19.29 -3.94
N PRO A 167 -14.21 19.67 -2.69
CA PRO A 167 -14.95 18.81 -1.79
C PRO A 167 -16.32 18.41 -2.31
N LEU A 168 -17.06 19.34 -2.94
CA LEU A 168 -18.37 19.03 -3.53
C LEU A 168 -18.27 17.95 -4.61
N LEU A 169 -17.30 18.08 -5.51
CA LEU A 169 -17.12 17.10 -6.58
C LEU A 169 -16.64 15.76 -6.04
N LEU A 170 -15.60 15.75 -5.18
CA LEU A 170 -15.02 14.54 -4.61
C LEU A 170 -16.04 13.79 -3.73
N LEU A 171 -16.79 14.52 -2.90
CA LEU A 171 -17.85 13.92 -2.08
C LEU A 171 -18.99 13.36 -2.94
N THR A 172 -19.34 14.02 -4.03
CA THR A 172 -20.35 13.49 -4.98
C THR A 172 -19.88 12.17 -5.59
N ILE A 173 -18.60 12.09 -5.99
CA ILE A 173 -17.99 10.84 -6.50
C ILE A 173 -18.02 9.76 -5.41
N ALA A 174 -17.63 10.09 -4.18
CA ALA A 174 -17.62 9.15 -3.06
C ALA A 174 -19.04 8.62 -2.72
N ILE A 175 -20.03 9.50 -2.67
CA ILE A 175 -21.43 9.11 -2.40
C ILE A 175 -21.98 8.22 -3.52
N LEU A 176 -21.70 8.54 -4.77
CA LEU A 176 -22.10 7.67 -5.88
C LEU A 176 -21.36 6.34 -5.88
N GLY A 177 -20.12 6.31 -5.39
CA GLY A 177 -19.30 5.12 -5.27
C GLY A 177 -19.63 4.18 -4.11
N ILE A 178 -20.31 4.66 -3.05
CA ILE A 178 -20.54 3.86 -1.82
C ILE A 178 -21.26 2.52 -2.09
N ALA A 179 -22.11 2.46 -3.11
CA ALA A 179 -22.83 1.23 -3.45
C ALA A 179 -21.92 0.08 -3.82
N THR A 180 -20.82 0.36 -4.53
CA THR A 180 -19.81 -0.66 -4.87
C THR A 180 -18.93 -0.99 -3.67
N ASP A 181 -18.63 -0.03 -2.75
CA ASP A 181 -17.94 -0.29 -1.48
C ASP A 181 -18.73 -1.23 -0.57
N ILE A 182 -20.04 -0.99 -0.45
CA ILE A 182 -20.96 -1.86 0.30
C ILE A 182 -21.01 -3.26 -0.33
N LYS A 183 -20.99 -3.36 -1.66
CA LYS A 183 -20.98 -4.64 -2.36
C LYS A 183 -19.70 -5.42 -2.11
N ASP A 184 -18.56 -4.74 -2.13
CA ASP A 184 -17.26 -5.35 -1.83
C ASP A 184 -17.24 -5.87 -0.39
N GLN A 185 -17.55 -5.03 0.59
CA GLN A 185 -17.64 -5.44 2.00
C GLN A 185 -18.63 -6.61 2.22
N SER A 186 -19.76 -6.61 1.50
CA SER A 186 -20.73 -7.73 1.56
C SER A 186 -20.13 -9.02 1.03
N LEU A 187 -19.36 -8.96 -0.06
CA LEU A 187 -18.66 -10.10 -0.64
C LEU A 187 -17.64 -10.66 0.34
N LEU A 188 -16.80 -9.79 0.93
CA LEU A 188 -15.80 -10.20 1.91
C LEU A 188 -16.42 -10.88 3.14
N ARG A 189 -17.50 -10.31 3.66
CA ARG A 189 -18.22 -10.89 4.79
C ARG A 189 -18.88 -12.23 4.43
N ALA A 190 -19.46 -12.34 3.24
CA ALA A 190 -20.11 -13.58 2.78
C ALA A 190 -19.14 -14.77 2.71
N TYR A 191 -17.87 -14.48 2.42
CA TYR A 191 -16.82 -15.52 2.38
C TYR A 191 -15.98 -15.61 3.67
N GLY A 192 -16.30 -14.80 4.70
CA GLY A 192 -15.61 -14.81 5.99
C GLY A 192 -14.21 -14.17 5.96
N LEU A 193 -13.90 -13.39 4.95
CA LEU A 193 -12.62 -12.68 4.81
C LEU A 193 -12.62 -11.36 5.62
N SER A 194 -13.77 -10.71 5.75
CA SER A 194 -13.97 -9.58 6.66
C SER A 194 -14.79 -10.03 7.87
N VAL A 195 -14.30 -9.71 9.05
CA VAL A 195 -14.98 -9.92 10.35
C VAL A 195 -15.60 -8.64 10.88
N GLN A 196 -15.49 -7.55 10.13
CA GLN A 196 -15.91 -6.23 10.55
C GLN A 196 -17.42 -6.04 10.41
N ASP A 197 -18.06 -5.51 11.46
CA ASP A 197 -19.46 -5.10 11.43
C ASP A 197 -19.66 -3.79 10.65
N TRP A 198 -20.91 -3.56 10.22
CA TRP A 198 -21.27 -2.40 9.38
C TRP A 198 -21.00 -1.05 10.04
N GLY A 199 -21.20 -0.93 11.36
CA GLY A 199 -20.97 0.32 12.08
C GLY A 199 -19.49 0.75 12.04
N PRO A 200 -18.58 -0.08 12.51
CA PRO A 200 -17.15 0.14 12.39
C PRO A 200 -16.66 0.30 10.94
N TRP A 201 -17.17 -0.47 10.00
CA TRP A 201 -16.86 -0.31 8.58
C TRP A 201 -17.26 1.09 8.08
N LEU A 202 -18.47 1.56 8.41
CA LEU A 202 -18.93 2.89 8.01
C LEU A 202 -18.07 4.00 8.65
N ARG A 203 -17.67 3.84 9.92
CA ARG A 203 -16.74 4.77 10.57
C ARG A 203 -15.43 4.87 9.78
N ASP A 204 -14.86 3.74 9.43
CA ASP A 204 -13.60 3.69 8.71
C ASP A 204 -13.75 4.25 7.29
N TRP A 205 -14.86 3.96 6.62
CA TRP A 205 -15.20 4.56 5.33
C TRP A 205 -15.27 6.09 5.43
N ILE A 206 -15.97 6.63 6.45
CA ILE A 206 -16.08 8.09 6.67
C ILE A 206 -14.69 8.71 6.92
N LEU A 207 -13.87 8.09 7.77
CA LEU A 207 -12.50 8.57 8.03
C LEU A 207 -11.66 8.58 6.76
N ASN A 208 -11.76 7.53 5.96
CA ASN A 208 -11.07 7.45 4.68
C ASN A 208 -11.53 8.55 3.73
N GLN A 209 -12.86 8.78 3.60
CA GLN A 209 -13.36 9.87 2.77
C GLN A 209 -12.91 11.24 3.29
N ALA A 210 -12.84 11.47 4.60
CA ALA A 210 -12.33 12.71 5.18
C ALA A 210 -10.86 12.96 4.80
N LEU A 211 -10.01 11.95 4.91
CA LEU A 211 -8.62 12.02 4.46
C LEU A 211 -8.54 12.30 2.96
N MET A 212 -9.34 11.59 2.16
CA MET A 212 -9.43 11.78 0.72
C MET A 212 -9.87 13.20 0.34
N LEU A 213 -10.83 13.78 1.04
CA LEU A 213 -11.27 15.17 0.80
C LEU A 213 -10.15 16.17 1.10
N ILE A 214 -9.42 15.99 2.21
CA ILE A 214 -8.31 16.88 2.59
C ILE A 214 -7.21 16.83 1.53
N VAL A 215 -6.70 15.65 1.26
CA VAL A 215 -5.56 15.46 0.37
C VAL A 215 -5.96 15.67 -1.09
N GLY A 216 -7.12 15.20 -1.49
CA GLY A 216 -7.67 15.41 -2.83
C GLY A 216 -7.88 16.90 -3.13
N THR A 217 -8.40 17.67 -2.18
CA THR A 217 -8.55 19.13 -2.32
C THR A 217 -7.18 19.81 -2.49
N LEU A 218 -6.17 19.41 -1.70
CA LEU A 218 -4.81 19.92 -1.84
C LEU A 218 -4.25 19.65 -3.26
N LEU A 219 -4.38 18.40 -3.74
CA LEU A 219 -3.89 18.03 -5.07
C LEU A 219 -4.64 18.71 -6.20
N VAL A 220 -5.95 18.88 -6.09
CA VAL A 220 -6.74 19.68 -7.04
C VAL A 220 -6.25 21.11 -7.06
N GLY A 221 -5.94 21.68 -5.88
CA GLY A 221 -5.35 23.01 -5.77
C GLY A 221 -4.01 23.15 -6.51
N ILE A 222 -3.09 22.21 -6.26
CA ILE A 222 -1.79 22.14 -6.93
C ILE A 222 -1.98 21.97 -8.45
N LEU A 223 -2.83 21.04 -8.87
CA LEU A 223 -3.12 20.77 -10.28
C LEU A 223 -3.55 22.04 -11.00
N TYR A 224 -4.56 22.73 -10.49
CA TYR A 224 -5.08 23.94 -11.16
C TYR A 224 -4.16 25.16 -11.00
N ALA A 225 -3.36 25.25 -9.94
CA ALA A 225 -2.30 26.26 -9.86
C ALA A 225 -1.27 26.06 -10.99
N VAL A 226 -0.86 24.82 -11.22
CA VAL A 226 0.08 24.45 -12.28
C VAL A 226 -0.53 24.59 -13.68
N VAL A 227 -1.76 24.10 -13.89
CA VAL A 227 -2.49 24.21 -15.17
C VAL A 227 -2.64 25.66 -15.60
N ARG A 228 -2.99 26.55 -14.68
CA ARG A 228 -3.14 28.00 -14.97
C ARG A 228 -1.81 28.69 -15.22
N ARG A 229 -0.74 28.29 -14.52
CA ARG A 229 0.59 28.88 -14.69
C ARG A 229 1.28 28.39 -15.96
N SER A 230 1.06 27.13 -16.35
CA SER A 230 1.72 26.51 -17.49
C SER A 230 0.78 25.57 -18.26
N PRO A 231 -0.17 26.10 -19.04
CA PRO A 231 -1.20 25.28 -19.71
C PRO A 231 -0.65 24.23 -20.69
N LYS A 232 0.52 24.47 -21.27
CA LYS A 232 1.17 23.55 -22.23
C LYS A 232 2.05 22.49 -21.59
N ARG A 233 2.56 22.73 -20.37
CA ARG A 233 3.50 21.83 -19.68
C ARG A 233 3.03 21.44 -18.28
N TRP A 234 1.75 21.63 -17.96
CA TRP A 234 1.20 21.35 -16.63
C TRP A 234 1.44 19.90 -16.21
N TRP A 235 1.37 18.94 -17.11
CA TRP A 235 1.59 17.51 -16.87
C TRP A 235 2.97 17.23 -16.25
N PHE A 236 4.02 17.92 -16.73
CA PHE A 236 5.38 17.82 -16.21
C PHE A 236 5.54 18.51 -14.86
N TYR A 237 5.05 19.76 -14.75
CA TYR A 237 5.17 20.50 -13.50
C TYR A 237 4.27 19.95 -12.40
N PHE A 238 3.13 19.38 -12.73
CA PHE A 238 2.27 18.70 -11.76
C PHE A 238 2.93 17.42 -11.26
N TRP A 239 3.56 16.65 -12.14
CA TRP A 239 4.36 15.49 -11.75
C TRP A 239 5.43 15.85 -10.72
N ILE A 240 6.23 16.93 -10.95
CA ILE A 240 7.22 17.40 -9.98
C ILE A 240 6.55 17.88 -8.68
N ALA A 241 5.52 18.70 -8.77
CA ALA A 241 4.86 19.32 -7.60
C ALA A 241 4.13 18.30 -6.71
N SER A 242 3.77 17.12 -7.23
CA SER A 242 3.15 16.07 -6.46
C SER A 242 4.15 15.24 -5.64
N ILE A 243 5.43 15.18 -6.00
CA ILE A 243 6.47 14.43 -5.29
C ILE A 243 6.54 14.80 -3.79
N PRO A 244 6.64 16.09 -3.39
CA PRO A 244 6.65 16.44 -1.96
C PRO A 244 5.41 16.02 -1.20
N VAL A 245 4.23 16.05 -1.85
CA VAL A 245 2.96 15.62 -1.23
C VAL A 245 2.99 14.11 -0.96
N LEU A 246 3.48 13.34 -1.93
CA LEU A 246 3.62 11.89 -1.77
C LEU A 246 4.59 11.53 -0.66
N LEU A 247 5.75 12.20 -0.63
CA LEU A 247 6.72 12.00 0.43
C LEU A 247 6.13 12.35 1.80
N ALA A 248 5.38 13.45 1.90
CA ALA A 248 4.72 13.83 3.15
C ALA A 248 3.72 12.76 3.61
N ILE A 249 2.87 12.26 2.71
CA ILE A 249 1.92 11.19 3.02
C ILE A 249 2.67 9.94 3.49
N PHE A 250 3.71 9.55 2.78
CA PHE A 250 4.56 8.44 3.11
C PHE A 250 5.12 8.48 4.54
N PHE A 251 5.65 9.65 4.95
CA PHE A 251 6.16 9.84 6.30
C PHE A 251 5.06 9.94 7.36
N LEU A 252 3.91 10.50 7.00
CA LEU A 252 2.77 10.64 7.92
C LEU A 252 2.00 9.32 8.12
N GLN A 253 2.06 8.40 7.14
CA GLN A 253 1.31 7.16 7.19
C GLN A 253 1.54 6.37 8.48
N PRO A 254 2.78 5.96 8.86
CA PRO A 254 3.00 5.15 10.04
C PRO A 254 2.75 5.88 11.37
N ILE A 255 2.77 7.22 11.37
CA ILE A 255 2.72 8.03 12.58
C ILE A 255 1.32 8.58 12.83
N VAL A 256 0.60 8.97 11.77
CA VAL A 256 -0.69 9.65 11.87
C VAL A 256 -1.81 8.76 11.32
N ILE A 257 -1.63 8.17 10.14
CA ILE A 257 -2.70 7.51 9.41
C ILE A 257 -2.97 6.12 9.98
N ASP A 258 -1.95 5.26 10.08
CA ASP A 258 -2.11 3.89 10.60
C ASP A 258 -2.78 3.84 11.99
N PRO A 259 -2.42 4.71 12.96
CA PRO A 259 -3.06 4.71 14.28
C PRO A 259 -4.53 5.13 14.31
N LEU A 260 -5.05 5.75 13.24
CA LEU A 260 -6.50 6.04 13.12
C LEU A 260 -7.31 4.76 12.90
N PHE A 261 -6.67 3.73 12.34
CA PHE A 261 -7.33 2.50 11.91
C PHE A 261 -6.93 1.28 12.72
N TYR A 262 -5.71 1.20 13.28
CA TYR A 262 -5.18 0.04 13.96
C TYR A 262 -4.46 0.40 15.25
N THR A 263 -4.32 -0.59 16.13
CA THR A 263 -3.48 -0.50 17.32
C THR A 263 -2.22 -1.33 17.13
N PHE A 264 -1.11 -0.84 17.71
CA PHE A 264 0.19 -1.48 17.62
C PHE A 264 0.70 -1.77 19.02
N LYS A 265 1.25 -2.97 19.22
CA LYS A 265 1.91 -3.37 20.48
C LYS A 265 3.34 -3.78 20.20
N PRO A 266 4.32 -3.50 21.08
CA PRO A 266 5.69 -3.99 20.89
C PRO A 266 5.72 -5.52 20.79
N LEU A 267 6.41 -6.06 19.75
CA LEU A 267 6.54 -7.50 19.54
C LEU A 267 7.20 -8.18 20.75
N GLN A 268 8.14 -7.50 21.41
CA GLN A 268 8.83 -7.99 22.60
C GLN A 268 7.88 -8.36 23.73
N THR A 269 6.78 -7.62 23.88
CA THR A 269 5.79 -7.88 24.96
C THR A 269 4.80 -8.97 24.58
N VAL A 270 4.57 -9.21 23.30
CA VAL A 270 3.57 -10.17 22.79
C VAL A 270 4.20 -11.52 22.47
N GLN A 271 5.36 -11.52 21.79
CA GLN A 271 6.04 -12.72 21.27
C GLN A 271 7.56 -12.58 21.36
N PRO A 272 8.16 -12.65 22.57
CA PRO A 272 9.60 -12.48 22.73
C PRO A 272 10.44 -13.55 22.03
N VAL A 273 9.92 -14.78 21.90
CA VAL A 273 10.58 -15.87 21.17
C VAL A 273 10.64 -15.55 19.67
N LEU A 274 9.53 -15.14 19.07
CA LEU A 274 9.51 -14.73 17.67
C LEU A 274 10.47 -13.56 17.42
N LEU A 275 10.49 -12.58 18.31
CA LEU A 275 11.42 -11.45 18.22
C LEU A 275 12.89 -11.92 18.14
N SER A 276 13.29 -12.86 19.01
CA SER A 276 14.66 -13.36 19.02
C SER A 276 15.03 -14.09 17.74
N GLU A 277 14.11 -14.86 17.16
CA GLU A 277 14.32 -15.56 15.90
C GLU A 277 14.36 -14.58 14.72
N MET A 278 13.48 -13.57 14.69
CA MET A 278 13.51 -12.52 13.66
C MET A 278 14.83 -11.73 13.69
N GLN A 279 15.40 -11.48 14.86
CA GLN A 279 16.69 -10.81 14.97
C GLN A 279 17.84 -11.63 14.33
N LYS A 280 17.80 -12.97 14.38
CA LYS A 280 18.76 -13.81 13.65
C LYS A 280 18.67 -13.60 12.14
N VAL A 281 17.45 -13.51 11.61
CA VAL A 281 17.21 -13.22 10.17
C VAL A 281 17.70 -11.82 9.81
N VAL A 282 17.42 -10.80 10.65
CA VAL A 282 17.93 -9.43 10.46
C VAL A 282 19.45 -9.40 10.37
N HIS A 283 20.12 -10.05 11.31
CA HIS A 283 21.57 -10.10 11.35
C HIS A 283 22.18 -10.82 10.14
N ARG A 284 21.59 -11.98 9.75
CA ARG A 284 22.03 -12.72 8.55
C ARG A 284 21.85 -11.91 7.27
N GLY A 285 20.79 -11.12 7.18
CA GLY A 285 20.54 -10.20 6.06
C GLY A 285 21.41 -8.93 6.07
N GLY A 286 22.37 -8.81 7.00
CA GLY A 286 23.26 -7.66 7.10
C GLY A 286 22.55 -6.36 7.48
N MET A 287 21.44 -6.46 8.20
CA MET A 287 20.63 -5.30 8.61
C MET A 287 20.69 -5.11 10.12
N GLU A 288 20.31 -3.92 10.56
CA GLU A 288 20.06 -3.59 11.95
C GLU A 288 18.64 -3.02 12.09
N ILE A 289 17.79 -3.73 12.82
CA ILE A 289 16.43 -3.27 13.21
C ILE A 289 16.31 -3.49 14.71
N PRO A 290 16.29 -2.41 15.51
CA PRO A 290 16.17 -2.51 16.95
C PRO A 290 14.87 -3.20 17.39
N ALA A 291 14.90 -3.92 18.51
CA ALA A 291 13.75 -4.66 19.04
C ALA A 291 12.53 -3.77 19.33
N ASP A 292 12.75 -2.53 19.77
CA ASP A 292 11.73 -1.51 20.03
C ASP A 292 11.07 -0.98 18.74
N ARG A 293 11.57 -1.40 17.56
CA ARG A 293 11.00 -1.08 16.25
C ARG A 293 10.22 -2.23 15.63
N MET A 294 9.96 -3.30 16.39
CA MET A 294 9.16 -4.44 15.95
C MET A 294 7.83 -4.47 16.67
N PHE A 295 6.72 -4.51 15.92
CA PHE A 295 5.36 -4.35 16.44
C PHE A 295 4.44 -5.46 15.97
N VAL A 296 3.38 -5.70 16.76
CA VAL A 296 2.22 -6.49 16.37
C VAL A 296 1.06 -5.54 16.11
N MET A 297 0.38 -5.72 14.98
CA MET A 297 -0.83 -4.98 14.60
C MET A 297 -2.06 -5.85 14.79
N ASN A 298 -3.15 -5.29 15.34
CA ASN A 298 -4.42 -5.98 15.57
C ASN A 298 -5.25 -6.17 14.29
N ALA A 299 -4.70 -6.82 13.27
CA ALA A 299 -5.38 -7.06 12.00
C ALA A 299 -6.64 -7.94 12.16
N SER A 300 -6.63 -8.86 13.15
CA SER A 300 -7.74 -9.77 13.48
C SER A 300 -9.04 -9.07 13.83
N SER A 301 -8.98 -7.80 14.25
CA SER A 301 -10.18 -7.01 14.51
C SER A 301 -10.97 -6.68 13.24
N LYS A 302 -10.40 -6.89 12.06
CA LYS A 302 -10.97 -6.49 10.77
C LYS A 302 -11.07 -7.62 9.77
N GLN A 303 -10.07 -8.46 9.70
CA GLN A 303 -9.89 -9.41 8.62
C GLN A 303 -9.20 -10.69 9.11
N THR A 304 -9.29 -11.75 8.29
CA THR A 304 -8.74 -13.06 8.62
C THR A 304 -7.39 -13.35 7.97
N GLY A 305 -6.92 -12.49 7.07
CA GLY A 305 -5.69 -12.66 6.28
C GLY A 305 -4.41 -12.70 7.11
N LEU A 306 -3.34 -13.22 6.51
CA LEU A 306 -2.00 -13.31 7.09
C LEU A 306 -1.09 -12.29 6.41
N ASN A 307 -0.33 -11.52 7.21
CA ASN A 307 0.69 -10.61 6.67
C ASN A 307 1.73 -10.16 7.71
N ALA A 308 2.87 -9.67 7.20
CA ALA A 308 3.85 -8.87 7.91
C ALA A 308 4.42 -7.84 6.94
N TYR A 309 5.04 -6.77 7.42
CA TYR A 309 5.70 -5.80 6.56
C TYR A 309 6.84 -5.08 7.26
N VAL A 310 7.82 -4.62 6.47
CA VAL A 310 8.89 -3.74 6.91
C VAL A 310 8.66 -2.36 6.28
N THR A 311 8.70 -1.31 7.08
CA THR A 311 8.49 0.07 6.62
C THR A 311 9.47 1.03 7.28
N GLY A 312 9.55 2.27 6.76
CA GLY A 312 10.46 3.30 7.24
C GLY A 312 11.83 3.27 6.55
N PHE A 313 12.67 4.26 6.84
CA PHE A 313 13.97 4.44 6.22
C PHE A 313 15.06 4.72 7.26
N GLY A 314 16.25 4.13 7.08
CA GLY A 314 17.37 4.34 8.00
C GLY A 314 16.99 4.03 9.45
N ALA A 315 17.16 4.98 10.35
CA ALA A 315 16.83 4.83 11.77
C ALA A 315 15.32 4.75 12.08
N SER A 316 14.45 5.08 11.13
CA SER A 316 12.98 4.97 11.31
C SER A 316 12.40 3.63 10.87
N LYS A 317 13.22 2.66 10.44
CA LYS A 317 12.77 1.31 10.07
C LYS A 317 11.94 0.69 11.19
N ARG A 318 10.82 0.09 10.83
CA ARG A 318 10.02 -0.72 11.72
C ARG A 318 9.49 -1.96 11.03
N VAL A 319 9.32 -3.02 11.78
CA VAL A 319 8.69 -4.27 11.37
C VAL A 319 7.32 -4.34 12.01
N VAL A 320 6.34 -4.74 11.26
CA VAL A 320 4.99 -4.97 11.76
C VAL A 320 4.55 -6.38 11.35
N VAL A 321 4.18 -7.19 12.33
CA VAL A 321 3.60 -8.51 12.10
C VAL A 321 2.12 -8.45 12.50
N TRP A 322 1.25 -9.04 11.67
CA TRP A 322 -0.16 -9.12 12.04
C TRP A 322 -0.41 -10.16 13.10
N ASP A 323 -1.32 -9.89 14.02
CA ASP A 323 -1.73 -10.83 15.05
C ASP A 323 -2.33 -12.12 14.45
N ASN A 324 -3.01 -12.05 13.31
CA ASN A 324 -3.46 -13.20 12.54
C ASN A 324 -2.30 -14.11 12.08
N THR A 325 -1.19 -13.51 11.65
CA THR A 325 0.00 -14.25 11.24
C THR A 325 0.61 -14.98 12.42
N ILE A 326 0.73 -14.28 13.55
CA ILE A 326 1.22 -14.90 14.80
C ILE A 326 0.31 -16.05 15.27
N ALA A 327 -1.01 -15.91 15.09
CA ALA A 327 -1.98 -16.91 15.55
C ALA A 327 -2.04 -18.16 14.64
N LYS A 328 -1.78 -18.02 13.36
CA LYS A 328 -2.01 -19.10 12.37
C LYS A 328 -0.74 -19.65 11.74
N ALA A 329 0.31 -18.83 11.60
CA ALA A 329 1.59 -19.28 11.06
C ALA A 329 2.53 -19.76 12.17
N THR A 330 3.36 -20.74 11.87
CA THR A 330 4.45 -21.16 12.76
C THR A 330 5.56 -20.12 12.77
N VAL A 331 6.46 -20.20 13.76
CA VAL A 331 7.63 -19.29 13.79
C VAL A 331 8.47 -19.43 12.50
N PRO A 332 8.85 -20.63 12.01
CA PRO A 332 9.56 -20.75 10.72
C PRO A 332 8.83 -20.10 9.53
N GLU A 333 7.51 -20.31 9.40
CA GLU A 333 6.71 -19.68 8.34
C GLU A 333 6.72 -18.16 8.46
N THR A 334 6.62 -17.63 9.68
CA THR A 334 6.70 -16.17 9.94
C THR A 334 8.09 -15.62 9.60
N LEU A 335 9.17 -16.39 9.84
CA LEU A 335 10.52 -16.00 9.45
C LEU A 335 10.70 -15.96 7.95
N PHE A 336 10.08 -16.89 7.20
CA PHE A 336 10.07 -16.83 5.73
C PHE A 336 9.43 -15.55 5.22
N VAL A 337 8.21 -15.23 5.71
CA VAL A 337 7.51 -13.98 5.34
C VAL A 337 8.37 -12.77 5.67
N PHE A 338 8.90 -12.74 6.87
CA PHE A 338 9.77 -11.64 7.29
C PHE A 338 11.03 -11.53 6.41
N GLY A 339 11.63 -12.66 6.03
CA GLY A 339 12.76 -12.71 5.11
C GLY A 339 12.40 -12.18 3.72
N HIS A 340 11.21 -12.52 3.21
CA HIS A 340 10.66 -11.97 1.97
C HIS A 340 10.55 -10.44 2.04
N GLU A 341 9.97 -9.90 3.12
CA GLU A 341 9.83 -8.47 3.33
C GLU A 341 11.19 -7.75 3.44
N MET A 342 12.14 -8.39 4.12
CA MET A 342 13.53 -7.90 4.12
C MET A 342 14.13 -7.87 2.72
N GLY A 343 13.78 -8.84 1.86
CA GLY A 343 14.22 -8.89 0.46
C GLY A 343 13.84 -7.62 -0.30
N HIS A 344 12.60 -7.15 -0.17
CA HIS A 344 12.20 -5.88 -0.78
C HIS A 344 13.07 -4.70 -0.32
N TYR A 345 13.44 -4.69 0.95
CA TYR A 345 14.26 -3.63 1.50
C TYR A 345 15.72 -3.72 1.05
N VAL A 346 16.35 -4.90 1.20
CA VAL A 346 17.78 -5.11 0.90
C VAL A 346 18.07 -4.99 -0.59
N LEU A 347 17.15 -5.48 -1.43
CA LEU A 347 17.28 -5.44 -2.88
C LEU A 347 16.85 -4.09 -3.49
N LEU A 348 16.45 -3.11 -2.65
CA LEU A 348 16.02 -1.79 -3.07
C LEU A 348 14.86 -1.85 -4.08
N HIS A 349 13.88 -2.76 -3.88
CA HIS A 349 12.75 -2.89 -4.79
C HIS A 349 11.93 -1.62 -4.85
N LEU A 350 11.65 -1.01 -3.69
CA LEU A 350 10.81 0.18 -3.63
C LEU A 350 11.40 1.40 -4.37
N PRO A 351 12.67 1.81 -4.20
CA PRO A 351 13.21 2.90 -5.02
C PRO A 351 13.22 2.56 -6.52
N LYS A 352 13.43 1.30 -6.89
CA LYS A 352 13.35 0.86 -8.29
C LYS A 352 11.92 0.96 -8.83
N GLU A 353 10.94 0.43 -8.07
CA GLU A 353 9.52 0.46 -8.41
C GLU A 353 9.01 1.91 -8.51
N ILE A 354 9.27 2.75 -7.52
CA ILE A 354 8.92 4.18 -7.56
C ILE A 354 9.51 4.87 -8.79
N SER A 355 10.76 4.55 -9.17
CA SER A 355 11.39 5.17 -10.32
C SER A 355 10.74 4.75 -11.64
N ILE A 356 10.39 3.47 -11.79
CA ILE A 356 9.71 2.93 -12.96
C ILE A 356 8.28 3.50 -13.03
N ASP A 357 7.56 3.45 -11.92
CA ASP A 357 6.17 3.94 -11.83
C ASP A 357 6.09 5.45 -12.07
N ALA A 358 7.07 6.21 -11.55
CA ALA A 358 7.17 7.65 -11.83
C ALA A 358 7.39 7.92 -13.32
N ALA A 359 8.20 7.12 -14.01
CA ALA A 359 8.39 7.25 -15.45
C ALA A 359 7.12 6.89 -16.25
N ILE A 360 6.44 5.80 -15.87
CA ILE A 360 5.15 5.42 -16.47
C ILE A 360 4.13 6.53 -16.22
N LEU A 361 4.03 7.04 -15.01
CA LEU A 361 3.10 8.11 -14.65
C LEU A 361 3.37 9.39 -15.45
N LEU A 362 4.64 9.79 -15.62
CA LEU A 362 5.01 10.95 -16.42
C LEU A 362 4.50 10.80 -17.86
N PHE A 363 4.65 9.61 -18.43
CA PHE A 363 4.13 9.28 -19.77
C PHE A 363 2.59 9.33 -19.81
N LEU A 364 1.90 8.74 -18.80
CA LEU A 364 0.44 8.79 -18.71
C LEU A 364 -0.08 10.22 -18.54
N LEU A 365 0.58 11.06 -17.76
CA LEU A 365 0.23 12.48 -17.62
C LEU A 365 0.41 13.26 -18.94
N TYR A 366 1.45 12.94 -19.72
CA TYR A 366 1.61 13.52 -21.05
C TYR A 366 0.47 13.08 -22.01
N LEU A 367 0.13 11.79 -22.03
CA LEU A 367 -1.02 11.30 -22.81
C LEU A 367 -2.32 11.93 -22.30
N GLY A 368 -2.47 12.04 -20.97
CA GLY A 368 -3.60 12.70 -20.32
C GLY A 368 -3.76 14.15 -20.78
N TYR A 369 -2.65 14.89 -20.86
CA TYR A 369 -2.64 16.23 -21.43
C TYR A 369 -3.18 16.25 -22.88
N ARG A 370 -2.69 15.35 -23.74
CA ARG A 370 -3.10 15.29 -25.15
C ARG A 370 -4.58 14.93 -25.29
N LEU A 371 -5.03 13.88 -24.59
CA LEU A 371 -6.40 13.38 -24.68
C LEU A 371 -7.40 14.34 -24.06
N SER A 372 -7.11 14.92 -22.89
CA SER A 372 -8.01 15.88 -22.25
C SER A 372 -8.23 17.12 -23.10
N ASN A 373 -7.17 17.68 -23.70
CA ASN A 373 -7.33 18.79 -24.63
C ASN A 373 -8.17 18.41 -25.87
N GLY A 374 -7.95 17.22 -26.45
CA GLY A 374 -8.76 16.71 -27.57
C GLY A 374 -10.25 16.55 -27.19
N MET A 375 -10.53 15.98 -26.02
CA MET A 375 -11.90 15.83 -25.52
C MET A 375 -12.58 17.19 -25.26
N LEU A 376 -11.87 18.12 -24.65
CA LEU A 376 -12.40 19.46 -24.39
C LEU A 376 -12.66 20.23 -25.67
N ALA A 377 -11.77 20.15 -26.65
CA ALA A 377 -11.98 20.78 -27.96
C ALA A 377 -13.24 20.27 -28.67
N ARG A 378 -13.54 18.95 -28.54
CA ARG A 378 -14.68 18.34 -29.23
C ARG A 378 -15.99 18.41 -28.42
N TRP A 379 -15.96 18.29 -27.11
CA TRP A 379 -17.14 18.12 -26.27
C TRP A 379 -17.26 19.12 -25.12
N GLY A 380 -16.22 19.93 -24.85
CA GLY A 380 -16.19 20.85 -23.71
C GLY A 380 -17.40 21.79 -23.66
N ALA A 381 -17.79 22.39 -24.78
CA ALA A 381 -18.97 23.25 -24.86
C ALA A 381 -20.28 22.49 -24.53
N LYS A 382 -20.41 21.22 -24.98
CA LYS A 382 -21.58 20.37 -24.65
C LYS A 382 -21.66 20.06 -23.17
N TRP A 383 -20.52 19.96 -22.50
CA TRP A 383 -20.43 19.71 -21.05
C TRP A 383 -20.46 20.98 -20.21
N GLY A 384 -20.47 22.17 -20.84
CA GLY A 384 -20.46 23.45 -20.13
C GLY A 384 -19.10 23.81 -19.52
N ILE A 385 -18.02 23.23 -20.05
CA ILE A 385 -16.63 23.46 -19.64
C ILE A 385 -16.02 24.51 -20.57
N ARG A 386 -15.42 25.55 -19.99
CA ARG A 386 -14.85 26.69 -20.74
C ARG A 386 -13.53 26.32 -21.42
N ASP A 387 -12.58 25.81 -20.64
CA ASP A 387 -11.26 25.36 -21.05
C ASP A 387 -10.64 24.43 -20.00
N LEU A 388 -9.38 24.03 -20.16
CA LEU A 388 -8.68 23.17 -19.21
C LEU A 388 -8.43 23.84 -17.85
N GLN A 389 -8.37 25.19 -17.78
CA GLN A 389 -8.12 25.95 -16.54
C GLN A 389 -9.40 26.13 -15.71
N ASP A 390 -10.54 25.83 -16.30
CA ASP A 390 -11.85 25.82 -15.64
C ASP A 390 -11.91 24.68 -14.63
N TRP A 391 -12.35 24.96 -13.39
CA TRP A 391 -12.57 23.92 -12.37
C TRP A 391 -13.43 22.76 -12.89
N ALA A 392 -14.43 23.05 -13.74
CA ALA A 392 -15.32 22.07 -14.30
C ALA A 392 -14.63 21.04 -15.24
N SER A 393 -13.38 21.27 -15.63
CA SER A 393 -12.61 20.32 -16.43
C SER A 393 -12.11 19.11 -15.61
N LEU A 394 -12.17 19.16 -14.27
CA LEU A 394 -11.63 18.11 -13.38
C LEU A 394 -12.19 16.71 -13.69
N PRO A 395 -13.51 16.48 -13.89
CA PRO A 395 -14.00 15.14 -14.26
C PRO A 395 -13.44 14.61 -15.57
N VAL A 396 -13.10 15.48 -16.54
CA VAL A 396 -12.44 15.06 -17.79
C VAL A 396 -11.02 14.58 -17.51
N LEU A 397 -10.27 15.34 -16.70
CA LEU A 397 -8.92 14.95 -16.29
C LEU A 397 -8.95 13.63 -15.51
N ILE A 398 -9.85 13.50 -14.54
CA ILE A 398 -10.04 12.28 -13.78
C ILE A 398 -10.38 11.12 -14.74
N PHE A 399 -11.37 11.26 -15.61
CA PHE A 399 -11.78 10.22 -16.54
C PHE A 399 -10.61 9.74 -17.43
N VAL A 400 -9.90 10.67 -18.04
CA VAL A 400 -8.79 10.33 -18.95
C VAL A 400 -7.66 9.61 -18.21
N ILE A 401 -7.25 10.13 -17.06
CA ILE A 401 -6.15 9.52 -16.31
C ILE A 401 -6.56 8.16 -15.72
N THR A 402 -7.81 8.00 -15.22
CA THR A 402 -8.31 6.69 -14.76
C THR A 402 -8.32 5.67 -15.90
N ALA A 403 -8.78 6.07 -17.08
CA ALA A 403 -8.79 5.16 -18.23
C ALA A 403 -7.36 4.76 -18.65
N LEU A 404 -6.44 5.71 -18.71
CA LEU A 404 -5.04 5.43 -19.04
C LEU A 404 -4.38 4.52 -17.98
N ALA A 405 -4.65 4.76 -16.72
CA ALA A 405 -4.15 3.95 -15.63
C ALA A 405 -4.71 2.54 -15.64
N PHE A 406 -6.01 2.39 -15.87
CA PHE A 406 -6.64 1.08 -16.07
C PHE A 406 -5.95 0.30 -17.19
N LEU A 407 -5.67 0.94 -18.32
CA LEU A 407 -4.95 0.31 -19.43
C LEU A 407 -3.47 0.01 -19.11
N ALA A 408 -2.84 0.77 -18.22
CA ALA A 408 -1.46 0.57 -17.80
C ALA A 408 -1.31 -0.46 -16.65
N THR A 409 -2.40 -0.91 -16.02
CA THR A 409 -2.38 -1.88 -14.90
C THR A 409 -1.52 -3.12 -15.20
N PRO A 410 -1.59 -3.77 -16.39
CA PRO A 410 -0.73 -4.90 -16.71
C PRO A 410 0.78 -4.60 -16.63
N ALA A 411 1.18 -3.37 -16.99
CA ALA A 411 2.58 -2.96 -16.91
C ALA A 411 3.05 -2.78 -15.47
N PHE A 412 2.27 -2.12 -14.62
CA PHE A 412 2.56 -2.00 -13.19
C PHE A 412 2.63 -3.39 -12.53
N ASN A 413 1.65 -4.25 -12.79
CA ASN A 413 1.62 -5.60 -12.25
C ASN A 413 2.82 -6.45 -12.70
N ALA A 414 3.30 -6.26 -13.93
CA ALA A 414 4.48 -6.99 -14.42
C ALA A 414 5.75 -6.60 -13.66
N VAL A 415 5.92 -5.32 -13.35
CA VAL A 415 7.05 -4.82 -12.54
C VAL A 415 6.97 -5.38 -11.13
N SER A 416 5.79 -5.30 -10.49
CA SER A 416 5.58 -5.81 -9.14
C SER A 416 5.86 -7.32 -9.07
N ARG A 417 5.28 -8.15 -9.97
CA ARG A 417 5.55 -9.60 -9.99
C ARG A 417 7.03 -9.95 -10.11
N HIS A 418 7.80 -9.14 -10.83
CA HIS A 418 9.24 -9.37 -10.93
C HIS A 418 9.93 -9.19 -9.57
N PHE A 419 9.63 -8.12 -8.86
CA PHE A 419 10.20 -7.84 -7.54
C PHE A 419 9.73 -8.83 -6.47
N GLU A 420 8.48 -9.25 -6.53
CA GLU A 420 7.92 -10.29 -5.65
C GLU A 420 8.67 -11.62 -5.79
N HIS A 421 8.95 -12.02 -7.02
CA HIS A 421 9.73 -13.23 -7.28
C HIS A 421 11.18 -13.13 -6.75
N GLU A 422 11.78 -11.94 -6.82
CA GLU A 422 13.11 -11.73 -6.23
C GLU A 422 13.05 -11.75 -4.69
N ALA A 423 11.99 -11.20 -4.09
CA ALA A 423 11.78 -11.23 -2.64
C ALA A 423 11.51 -12.64 -2.11
N ASP A 424 10.75 -13.49 -2.83
CA ASP A 424 10.58 -14.91 -2.49
C ASP A 424 11.91 -15.64 -2.44
N ARG A 425 12.77 -15.41 -3.44
CA ARG A 425 14.10 -15.99 -3.47
C ARG A 425 14.97 -15.53 -2.31
N TYR A 426 14.99 -14.23 -2.03
CA TYR A 426 15.73 -13.68 -0.89
C TYR A 426 15.22 -14.26 0.44
N GLY A 427 13.90 -14.38 0.60
CA GLY A 427 13.28 -14.96 1.78
C GLY A 427 13.75 -16.39 2.05
N LEU A 428 13.81 -17.25 1.00
CA LEU A 428 14.38 -18.60 1.12
C LEU A 428 15.86 -18.57 1.50
N GLU A 429 16.65 -17.75 0.82
CA GLU A 429 18.09 -17.70 1.04
C GLU A 429 18.46 -17.20 2.45
N VAL A 430 17.72 -16.19 2.97
CA VAL A 430 18.03 -15.60 4.28
C VAL A 430 17.66 -16.52 5.45
N ILE A 431 16.64 -17.39 5.28
CA ILE A 431 16.25 -18.33 6.33
C ILE A 431 16.97 -19.69 6.21
N HIS A 432 17.68 -19.95 5.11
CA HIS A 432 18.43 -21.19 4.94
C HIS A 432 19.50 -21.33 6.02
N GLY A 433 19.51 -22.46 6.73
CA GLY A 433 20.39 -22.71 7.88
C GLY A 433 19.94 -22.06 9.19
N ILE A 434 18.85 -21.25 9.18
CA ILE A 434 18.18 -20.78 10.41
C ILE A 434 16.99 -21.69 10.73
N VAL A 435 16.21 -22.07 9.71
CA VAL A 435 15.07 -22.98 9.87
C VAL A 435 15.36 -24.31 9.18
N PRO A 436 14.86 -25.44 9.72
CA PRO A 436 14.93 -26.73 9.02
C PRO A 436 13.99 -26.69 7.81
N ASP A 437 14.43 -27.26 6.69
CA ASP A 437 13.67 -27.36 5.44
C ASP A 437 12.97 -26.07 4.99
N PRO A 438 13.73 -25.00 4.67
CA PRO A 438 13.18 -23.68 4.35
C PRO A 438 12.23 -23.72 3.15
N ASN A 439 12.42 -24.64 2.21
CA ASN A 439 11.59 -24.81 1.03
C ASN A 439 10.18 -25.28 1.40
N GLN A 440 10.06 -26.30 2.24
CA GLN A 440 8.79 -26.79 2.71
C GLN A 440 8.10 -25.78 3.67
N VAL A 441 8.86 -25.11 4.51
CA VAL A 441 8.34 -24.01 5.34
C VAL A 441 7.68 -22.94 4.48
N ALA A 442 8.34 -22.51 3.40
CA ALA A 442 7.78 -21.51 2.48
C ALA A 442 6.55 -22.04 1.69
N ALA A 443 6.62 -23.32 1.24
CA ALA A 443 5.51 -23.95 0.53
C ALA A 443 4.26 -24.07 1.43
N HIS A 444 4.41 -24.52 2.67
CA HIS A 444 3.33 -24.58 3.68
C HIS A 444 2.75 -23.18 3.97
N TYR A 445 3.60 -22.16 4.09
CA TYR A 445 3.10 -20.81 4.27
C TYR A 445 2.22 -20.36 3.10
N PHE A 446 2.67 -20.59 1.86
CA PHE A 446 1.90 -20.19 0.67
C PHE A 446 0.61 -20.98 0.52
N GLU A 447 0.61 -22.29 0.85
CA GLU A 447 -0.60 -23.09 0.89
C GLU A 447 -1.58 -22.52 1.91
N LYS A 448 -1.18 -22.40 3.17
CA LYS A 448 -1.97 -21.85 4.27
C LYS A 448 -2.52 -20.46 3.98
N SER A 449 -1.67 -19.56 3.44
CA SER A 449 -2.11 -18.23 3.10
C SER A 449 -3.06 -18.21 1.89
N GLY A 450 -2.88 -19.13 0.93
CA GLY A 450 -3.78 -19.32 -0.19
C GLY A 450 -5.18 -19.76 0.25
N GLU A 451 -5.26 -20.73 1.15
CA GLU A 451 -6.51 -21.19 1.76
C GLU A 451 -7.19 -20.09 2.58
N THR A 452 -6.41 -19.43 3.46
CA THR A 452 -6.94 -18.36 4.33
C THR A 452 -7.51 -17.19 3.54
N ASN A 453 -6.89 -16.84 2.41
CA ASN A 453 -7.28 -15.71 1.57
C ASN A 453 -8.19 -16.12 0.41
N LEU A 454 -8.56 -17.39 0.28
CA LEU A 454 -9.33 -17.92 -0.84
C LEU A 454 -8.71 -17.56 -2.21
N SER A 455 -7.39 -17.68 -2.31
CA SER A 455 -6.65 -17.39 -3.55
C SER A 455 -7.09 -18.33 -4.68
N ASP A 456 -7.28 -17.79 -5.89
CA ASP A 456 -7.64 -18.59 -7.06
C ASP A 456 -6.58 -19.65 -7.34
N PRO A 457 -6.91 -20.94 -7.27
CA PRO A 457 -5.95 -22.00 -7.50
C PRO A 457 -5.57 -22.18 -8.98
N ASP A 458 -6.36 -21.65 -9.90
CA ASP A 458 -6.12 -21.75 -11.35
C ASP A 458 -6.64 -20.51 -12.09
N PRO A 459 -5.99 -19.34 -11.94
CA PRO A 459 -6.36 -18.13 -12.66
C PRO A 459 -5.92 -18.22 -14.12
N ASN A 460 -6.80 -17.84 -15.06
CA ASN A 460 -6.43 -17.77 -16.48
C ASN A 460 -5.43 -16.64 -16.78
N THR A 461 -4.75 -16.71 -17.92
CA THR A 461 -3.68 -15.77 -18.30
C THR A 461 -4.12 -14.32 -18.34
N PHE A 462 -5.34 -14.02 -18.79
CA PHE A 462 -5.85 -12.65 -18.82
C PHE A 462 -5.96 -12.09 -17.40
N ILE A 463 -6.54 -12.86 -16.48
CA ILE A 463 -6.66 -12.51 -15.07
C ILE A 463 -5.27 -12.35 -14.43
N LYS A 464 -4.34 -13.29 -14.67
CA LYS A 464 -2.96 -13.17 -14.18
C LYS A 464 -2.31 -11.84 -14.59
N VAL A 465 -2.40 -11.48 -15.85
CA VAL A 465 -1.75 -10.29 -16.40
C VAL A 465 -2.40 -9.00 -15.87
N TRP A 466 -3.73 -8.98 -15.80
CA TRP A 466 -4.47 -7.76 -15.47
C TRP A 466 -4.65 -7.55 -13.98
N PHE A 467 -4.85 -8.63 -13.21
CA PHE A 467 -5.30 -8.55 -11.83
C PHE A 467 -4.18 -8.79 -10.81
N TYR A 468 -3.22 -9.67 -11.12
CA TYR A 468 -2.20 -10.09 -10.16
C TYR A 468 -0.96 -9.19 -10.19
N ASP A 469 -0.66 -8.55 -9.07
CA ASP A 469 0.57 -7.81 -8.79
C ASP A 469 1.68 -8.71 -8.21
N HIS A 470 1.31 -9.91 -7.74
CA HIS A 470 2.23 -10.97 -7.28
C HIS A 470 2.16 -12.18 -8.22
N PRO A 471 3.17 -13.05 -8.27
CA PRO A 471 3.02 -14.38 -8.88
C PRO A 471 1.89 -15.14 -8.20
N THR A 472 1.15 -15.95 -8.96
CA THR A 472 0.03 -16.71 -8.42
C THR A 472 0.47 -17.71 -7.36
N ARG A 473 -0.44 -18.17 -6.49
CA ARG A 473 -0.10 -19.16 -5.45
C ARG A 473 0.51 -20.43 -6.03
N PRO A 474 -0.03 -21.04 -7.10
CA PRO A 474 0.64 -22.17 -7.76
C PRO A 474 2.07 -21.86 -8.20
N GLU A 475 2.30 -20.68 -8.80
CA GLU A 475 3.64 -20.26 -9.24
C GLU A 475 4.60 -20.10 -8.06
N ARG A 476 4.14 -19.49 -6.94
CA ARG A 476 4.96 -19.28 -5.73
C ARG A 476 5.29 -20.60 -5.04
N VAL A 477 4.30 -21.49 -4.84
CA VAL A 477 4.50 -22.82 -4.24
C VAL A 477 5.50 -23.61 -5.08
N HIS A 478 5.29 -23.70 -6.40
CA HIS A 478 6.19 -24.41 -7.28
C HIS A 478 7.62 -23.83 -7.23
N PHE A 479 7.77 -22.53 -7.25
CA PHE A 479 9.08 -21.87 -7.17
C PHE A 479 9.81 -22.21 -5.87
N VAL A 480 9.16 -22.01 -4.71
CA VAL A 480 9.84 -22.24 -3.42
C VAL A 480 10.14 -23.71 -3.20
N ALA A 481 9.28 -24.63 -3.65
CA ALA A 481 9.52 -26.05 -3.53
C ALA A 481 10.68 -26.56 -4.40
N THR A 482 10.97 -25.89 -5.52
CA THR A 482 11.98 -26.36 -6.50
C THR A 482 13.28 -25.55 -6.47
N TYR A 483 13.31 -24.40 -5.78
CA TYR A 483 14.50 -23.56 -5.67
C TYR A 483 15.52 -24.19 -4.73
N ASP A 484 16.59 -24.74 -5.29
CA ASP A 484 17.67 -25.36 -4.53
C ASP A 484 19.02 -25.15 -5.24
N PRO A 485 19.71 -24.05 -4.97
CA PRO A 485 21.06 -23.83 -5.45
C PRO A 485 22.08 -24.68 -4.65
N TRP A 486 21.81 -25.00 -3.39
CA TRP A 486 22.80 -25.61 -2.47
C TRP A 486 23.09 -27.04 -2.81
N SER A 487 22.09 -27.89 -3.07
CA SER A 487 22.32 -29.30 -3.48
C SER A 487 23.00 -29.39 -4.85
N LYS A 488 22.88 -28.36 -5.67
CA LYS A 488 23.48 -28.25 -7.00
C LYS A 488 24.89 -27.64 -6.96
N GLY A 489 25.45 -27.38 -5.78
CA GLY A 489 26.76 -26.75 -5.61
C GLY A 489 26.87 -25.34 -6.18
N LYS A 490 25.71 -24.65 -6.38
CA LYS A 490 25.66 -23.26 -6.86
C LYS A 490 25.58 -22.29 -5.68
N ALA A 491 26.27 -21.16 -5.81
CA ALA A 491 26.09 -20.09 -4.83
C ALA A 491 24.65 -19.54 -4.88
N PRO A 492 24.03 -19.26 -3.72
CA PRO A 492 22.79 -18.52 -3.67
C PRO A 492 22.97 -17.13 -4.29
N LYS A 493 21.89 -16.54 -4.79
CA LYS A 493 21.95 -15.28 -5.56
C LYS A 493 22.22 -14.07 -4.68
N TYR A 494 21.60 -14.02 -3.50
CA TYR A 494 21.57 -12.82 -2.65
C TYR A 494 22.25 -12.99 -1.29
N VAL A 495 22.05 -14.10 -0.60
CA VAL A 495 22.54 -14.34 0.76
C VAL A 495 23.56 -15.47 0.74
N LYS A 496 24.83 -15.12 0.93
CA LYS A 496 25.97 -16.07 0.91
C LYS A 496 26.22 -16.71 2.25
#